data_d93af21ccb6c60a0a0d5dd3d0b184ee5
#
_entry.id   d93af21ccb6c60a0a0d5dd3d0b184ee5
#
_cell.length_a   1.000
_cell.length_b   1.000
_cell.length_c   1.000
_cell.angle_alpha   90.00
_cell.angle_beta   90.00
_cell.angle_gamma   90.00
#
_symmetry.space_group_name_H-M   'P 1'
#
loop_
_entity.id
_entity.type
_entity.pdbx_description
1 polymer ?
#
loop_
_entity_poly.entity_id
_entity_poly.type
_entity_poly.pdbx_seq_one_letter_code
_entity_poly.pdbx_strand_id
1 'polypeptide(L)'
;RALYIIGVNAGLDKQFDVEPKESPAPVAINKEFKKPLRKEGNKIIYNEDPLIYVIEDFISEEECDHFVNASKTKLERAKTIGGKDGIYHKNRTGSNCWLPHNQSPTTNEVGKRIADLIGFPLKNAESFQIVHYSGGSEYNDHHDAFNGETEEGRKHLKRGGQRIYTAIAYLNEVEEGGATEFRDLNISVPPTKRSILVWKNVLPGTTKVHPLSLHAGRPVTGGEKYAFNLWFRENKFV
;
A
#
# COMPACT_ATOMS: atom_id res chain seq x y z
N ARG A 1 -1.12 32.32 -4.37
CA ARG A 1 -0.78 33.61 -3.72
C ARG A 1 -0.24 34.52 -4.78
N ALA A 2 -1.00 35.55 -5.15
CA ALA A 2 -0.56 36.61 -6.05
C ALA A 2 0.38 37.54 -5.30
N LEU A 3 1.57 37.81 -5.86
CA LEU A 3 2.45 38.87 -5.40
C LEU A 3 1.94 40.20 -5.95
N TYR A 4 1.50 41.11 -5.09
CA TYR A 4 1.29 42.50 -5.42
C TYR A 4 2.61 43.27 -5.31
N ILE A 5 3.12 43.77 -6.42
CA ILE A 5 4.19 44.78 -6.41
C ILE A 5 3.50 46.13 -6.54
N ILE A 6 3.58 46.92 -5.46
CA ILE A 6 3.15 48.32 -5.49
C ILE A 6 4.33 49.14 -5.98
N GLY A 7 4.26 49.59 -7.23
CA GLY A 7 5.15 50.60 -7.76
C GLY A 7 4.36 51.92 -7.85
N VAL A 8 4.84 52.94 -7.09
CA VAL A 8 4.31 54.28 -7.11
C VAL A 8 4.97 55.09 -8.25
N ASN A 9 4.12 55.74 -9.05
CA ASN A 9 4.42 56.79 -10.02
C ASN A 9 5.07 56.43 -11.36
N ALA A 10 4.22 56.22 -12.35
CA ALA A 10 4.24 56.90 -13.65
C ALA A 10 3.13 56.32 -14.53
N GLY A 11 2.08 57.10 -14.79
CA GLY A 11 0.90 56.82 -15.61
C GLY A 11 1.10 55.92 -16.82
N LEU A 12 0.79 54.63 -16.62
CA LEU A 12 0.59 53.66 -17.69
C LEU A 12 -0.48 52.66 -17.22
N ASP A 13 -1.75 53.14 -17.31
CA ASP A 13 -2.88 52.22 -17.32
C ASP A 13 -2.88 51.46 -18.66
N LYS A 14 -2.10 50.38 -18.70
CA LYS A 14 -2.29 49.28 -19.65
C LYS A 14 -2.55 48.02 -18.83
N GLN A 15 -3.83 47.68 -18.66
CA GLN A 15 -4.26 46.36 -18.30
C GLN A 15 -3.71 45.39 -19.36
N PHE A 16 -2.74 44.55 -18.94
CA PHE A 16 -2.39 43.38 -19.69
C PHE A 16 -3.38 42.29 -19.28
N ASP A 17 -4.44 42.13 -20.06
CA ASP A 17 -5.24 40.91 -20.04
C ASP A 17 -4.34 39.76 -20.53
N VAL A 18 -3.68 39.10 -19.61
CA VAL A 18 -3.03 37.81 -19.86
C VAL A 18 -4.14 36.78 -19.75
N GLU A 19 -4.72 36.38 -20.86
CA GLU A 19 -5.54 35.16 -20.88
C GLU A 19 -4.77 34.01 -20.21
N PRO A 20 -5.39 33.30 -19.27
CA PRO A 20 -4.75 32.13 -18.70
C PRO A 20 -4.52 31.10 -19.83
N LYS A 21 -3.25 30.88 -20.22
CA LYS A 21 -2.91 29.76 -21.09
C LYS A 21 -3.38 28.52 -20.38
N GLU A 22 -4.40 27.87 -20.94
CA GLU A 22 -4.80 26.53 -20.53
C GLU A 22 -3.55 25.64 -20.53
N SER A 23 -3.21 25.09 -19.37
CA SER A 23 -2.20 24.05 -19.29
C SER A 23 -2.66 22.93 -20.21
N PRO A 24 -1.81 22.41 -21.11
CA PRO A 24 -2.20 21.28 -21.94
C PRO A 24 -2.69 20.16 -21.00
N ALA A 25 -3.87 19.63 -21.31
CA ALA A 25 -4.40 18.48 -20.60
C ALA A 25 -3.30 17.41 -20.50
N PRO A 26 -3.14 16.74 -19.35
CA PRO A 26 -2.12 15.71 -19.22
C PRO A 26 -2.35 14.68 -20.31
N VAL A 27 -1.38 14.55 -21.20
CA VAL A 27 -1.38 13.49 -22.22
C VAL A 27 -1.40 12.19 -21.44
N ALA A 28 -2.49 11.45 -21.52
CA ALA A 28 -2.59 10.11 -20.97
C ALA A 28 -1.54 9.25 -21.70
N ILE A 29 -0.36 9.13 -21.11
CA ILE A 29 0.64 8.18 -21.56
C ILE A 29 0.02 6.82 -21.27
N ASN A 30 -0.42 6.13 -22.31
CA ASN A 30 -0.95 4.77 -22.21
C ASN A 30 0.24 3.86 -21.80
N LYS A 31 0.53 3.81 -20.50
CA LYS A 31 1.67 3.08 -19.95
C LYS A 31 1.29 1.61 -19.94
N GLU A 32 1.79 0.86 -20.90
CA GLU A 32 1.62 -0.59 -20.90
C GLU A 32 2.45 -1.20 -19.77
N PHE A 33 1.77 -1.82 -18.81
CA PHE A 33 2.42 -2.50 -17.69
C PHE A 33 3.07 -3.81 -18.14
N LYS A 34 4.15 -4.19 -17.47
CA LYS A 34 4.80 -5.49 -17.68
C LYS A 34 3.83 -6.63 -17.39
N LYS A 35 3.80 -7.60 -18.28
CA LYS A 35 3.12 -8.87 -18.03
C LYS A 35 3.87 -9.67 -16.96
N PRO A 36 3.19 -10.58 -16.26
CA PRO A 36 3.84 -11.53 -15.36
C PRO A 36 4.97 -12.27 -16.08
N LEU A 37 6.03 -12.59 -15.33
CA LEU A 37 7.16 -13.37 -15.89
C LEU A 37 6.72 -14.81 -16.20
N ARG A 38 5.93 -15.43 -15.30
CA ARG A 38 5.40 -16.78 -15.45
C ARG A 38 4.23 -17.07 -14.53
N LYS A 39 3.49 -18.11 -14.85
CA LYS A 39 2.40 -18.66 -14.02
C LYS A 39 2.67 -20.13 -13.74
N GLU A 40 2.63 -20.51 -12.47
CA GLU A 40 2.84 -21.87 -11.95
C GLU A 40 1.62 -22.29 -11.13
N GLY A 41 0.66 -22.99 -11.77
CA GLY A 41 -0.64 -23.27 -11.16
C GLY A 41 -1.41 -21.98 -10.85
N ASN A 42 -1.72 -21.73 -9.57
CA ASN A 42 -2.39 -20.52 -9.10
C ASN A 42 -1.37 -19.42 -8.65
N LYS A 43 -0.06 -19.67 -8.78
CA LYS A 43 0.99 -18.69 -8.48
C LYS A 43 1.42 -17.94 -9.72
N ILE A 44 1.34 -16.61 -9.68
CA ILE A 44 1.72 -15.70 -10.76
C ILE A 44 2.91 -14.88 -10.28
N ILE A 45 4.06 -15.02 -10.94
CA ILE A 45 5.31 -14.33 -10.58
C ILE A 45 5.49 -13.13 -11.49
N TYR A 46 5.57 -11.95 -10.89
CA TYR A 46 5.75 -10.66 -11.58
C TYR A 46 7.20 -10.22 -11.63
N ASN A 47 7.99 -10.53 -10.60
CA ASN A 47 9.38 -10.13 -10.49
C ASN A 47 10.17 -11.08 -9.57
N GLU A 48 11.49 -11.23 -9.81
CA GLU A 48 12.35 -12.10 -9.00
C GLU A 48 13.14 -11.33 -7.93
N ASP A 49 13.52 -10.09 -8.19
CA ASP A 49 14.27 -9.26 -7.24
C ASP A 49 13.87 -7.77 -7.37
N PRO A 50 13.11 -7.22 -6.39
CA PRO A 50 12.51 -7.94 -5.25
C PRO A 50 11.52 -9.02 -5.74
N LEU A 51 11.44 -10.12 -5.00
CA LEU A 51 10.43 -11.15 -5.29
C LEU A 51 9.03 -10.55 -5.14
N ILE A 52 8.21 -10.63 -6.22
CA ILE A 52 6.81 -10.16 -6.25
C ILE A 52 5.97 -11.24 -6.91
N TYR A 53 4.98 -11.76 -6.19
CA TYR A 53 4.07 -12.78 -6.73
C TYR A 53 2.65 -12.67 -6.14
N VAL A 54 1.69 -13.18 -6.89
CA VAL A 54 0.30 -13.35 -6.49
C VAL A 54 -0.02 -14.84 -6.42
N ILE A 55 -0.85 -15.23 -5.45
CA ILE A 55 -1.50 -16.54 -5.44
C ILE A 55 -3.01 -16.28 -5.55
N GLU A 56 -3.62 -16.80 -6.61
CA GLU A 56 -5.06 -16.78 -6.82
C GLU A 56 -5.76 -17.77 -5.88
N ASP A 57 -6.99 -17.50 -5.49
CA ASP A 57 -7.82 -18.38 -4.64
C ASP A 57 -7.13 -18.81 -3.32
N PHE A 58 -6.33 -17.92 -2.73
CA PHE A 58 -5.62 -18.21 -1.48
C PHE A 58 -6.50 -18.04 -0.23
N ILE A 59 -7.41 -17.07 -0.24
CA ILE A 59 -8.38 -16.78 0.83
C ILE A 59 -9.74 -17.30 0.40
N SER A 60 -10.48 -18.00 1.30
CA SER A 60 -11.85 -18.45 1.00
C SER A 60 -12.84 -17.28 1.04
N GLU A 61 -14.04 -17.50 0.50
CA GLU A 61 -15.11 -16.51 0.53
C GLU A 61 -15.52 -16.17 1.97
N GLU A 62 -15.67 -17.20 2.81
CA GLU A 62 -16.05 -17.06 4.21
C GLU A 62 -14.96 -16.32 5.02
N GLU A 63 -13.68 -16.55 4.68
CA GLU A 63 -12.56 -15.83 5.29
C GLU A 63 -12.56 -14.35 4.87
N CYS A 64 -12.80 -14.03 3.60
CA CYS A 64 -12.98 -12.67 3.13
C CYS A 64 -14.08 -11.95 3.92
N ASP A 65 -15.25 -12.55 3.99
CA ASP A 65 -16.41 -12.02 4.71
C ASP A 65 -16.12 -11.82 6.20
N HIS A 66 -15.40 -12.78 6.81
CA HIS A 66 -14.97 -12.68 8.21
C HIS A 66 -14.13 -11.42 8.47
N PHE A 67 -13.09 -11.17 7.67
CA PHE A 67 -12.22 -10.00 7.83
C PHE A 67 -12.98 -8.70 7.58
N VAL A 68 -13.80 -8.63 6.53
CA VAL A 68 -14.63 -7.46 6.22
C VAL A 68 -15.57 -7.15 7.39
N ASN A 69 -16.34 -8.14 7.87
CA ASN A 69 -17.32 -7.95 8.93
C ASN A 69 -16.67 -7.59 10.28
N ALA A 70 -15.53 -8.23 10.62
CA ALA A 70 -14.78 -7.92 11.84
C ALA A 70 -14.19 -6.50 11.86
N SER A 71 -14.05 -5.86 10.69
CA SER A 71 -13.47 -4.52 10.55
C SER A 71 -14.49 -3.39 10.52
N LYS A 72 -15.69 -3.60 9.99
CA LYS A 72 -16.68 -2.53 9.68
C LYS A 72 -16.91 -1.50 10.80
N THR A 73 -16.98 -1.94 12.04
CA THR A 73 -17.22 -1.05 13.20
C THR A 73 -15.96 -0.48 13.83
N LYS A 74 -14.77 -0.86 13.30
CA LYS A 74 -13.47 -0.48 13.87
C LYS A 74 -12.64 0.41 12.92
N LEU A 75 -13.11 0.62 11.70
CA LEU A 75 -12.40 1.42 10.70
C LEU A 75 -12.34 2.88 11.14
N GLU A 76 -11.12 3.41 11.18
CA GLU A 76 -10.84 4.83 11.42
C GLU A 76 -10.02 5.38 10.26
N ARG A 77 -10.08 6.70 10.03
CA ARG A 77 -9.24 7.34 9.01
C ARG A 77 -7.78 6.98 9.21
N ALA A 78 -7.14 6.48 8.16
CA ALA A 78 -5.76 6.00 8.22
C ALA A 78 -4.77 7.16 8.48
N LYS A 79 -3.82 6.91 9.40
CA LYS A 79 -2.70 7.81 9.68
C LYS A 79 -1.43 7.29 8.99
N THR A 80 -0.52 8.19 8.64
CA THR A 80 0.84 7.86 8.21
C THR A 80 1.81 7.96 9.39
N ILE A 81 2.99 7.36 9.23
CA ILE A 81 4.08 7.50 10.20
C ILE A 81 4.48 8.97 10.30
N GLY A 82 4.50 9.49 11.54
CA GLY A 82 4.88 10.86 11.83
C GLY A 82 4.32 11.32 13.18
N GLY A 83 5.13 12.06 13.96
CA GLY A 83 4.72 12.52 15.30
C GLY A 83 4.50 11.39 16.31
N LYS A 84 3.99 11.73 17.51
CA LYS A 84 3.78 10.78 18.60
C LYS A 84 2.60 9.83 18.34
N ASP A 85 1.57 10.31 17.64
CA ASP A 85 0.27 9.62 17.43
C ASP A 85 -0.04 9.35 15.94
N GLY A 86 0.95 9.50 15.03
CA GLY A 86 0.75 9.49 13.59
C GLY A 86 0.10 10.78 13.08
N ILE A 87 0.18 11.02 11.78
CA ILE A 87 -0.33 12.25 11.15
C ILE A 87 -1.34 11.87 10.07
N TYR A 88 -2.48 12.59 10.03
CA TYR A 88 -3.36 12.56 8.87
C TYR A 88 -2.67 13.26 7.70
N HIS A 89 -2.34 12.52 6.66
CA HIS A 89 -1.66 13.05 5.50
C HIS A 89 -2.50 12.86 4.24
N LYS A 90 -2.42 13.83 3.31
CA LYS A 90 -3.11 13.74 2.02
C LYS A 90 -2.64 12.57 1.14
N ASN A 91 -1.49 11.99 1.45
CA ASN A 91 -0.93 10.86 0.71
C ASN A 91 -1.58 9.51 1.08
N ARG A 92 -2.43 9.48 2.13
CA ARG A 92 -3.18 8.30 2.55
C ARG A 92 -4.58 8.72 2.98
N THR A 93 -5.57 8.41 2.16
CA THR A 93 -6.93 8.92 2.33
C THR A 93 -7.95 7.86 2.74
N GLY A 94 -7.57 6.58 2.72
CA GLY A 94 -8.42 5.48 3.15
C GLY A 94 -8.60 5.37 4.67
N SER A 95 -9.37 4.38 5.10
CA SER A 95 -9.55 4.00 6.51
C SER A 95 -8.83 2.70 6.84
N ASN A 96 -8.49 2.47 8.10
CA ASN A 96 -7.93 1.20 8.54
C ASN A 96 -8.33 0.83 9.98
N CYS A 97 -8.14 -0.44 10.31
CA CYS A 97 -8.15 -0.94 11.69
C CYS A 97 -7.17 -2.12 11.83
N TRP A 98 -6.93 -2.53 13.07
CA TRP A 98 -6.00 -3.61 13.38
C TRP A 98 -6.73 -4.78 14.02
N LEU A 99 -6.48 -6.00 13.50
CA LEU A 99 -7.03 -7.24 14.02
C LEU A 99 -5.87 -8.17 14.46
N PRO A 100 -5.78 -8.50 15.76
CA PRO A 100 -4.77 -9.46 16.25
C PRO A 100 -4.96 -10.85 15.63
N HIS A 101 -3.86 -11.62 15.49
CA HIS A 101 -3.92 -12.99 14.97
C HIS A 101 -4.80 -13.92 15.81
N ASN A 102 -4.88 -13.67 17.11
CA ASN A 102 -5.66 -14.48 18.05
C ASN A 102 -7.09 -13.93 18.30
N GLN A 103 -7.57 -13.00 17.45
CA GLN A 103 -8.92 -12.46 17.61
C GLN A 103 -9.99 -13.52 17.37
N SER A 104 -9.74 -14.47 16.47
CA SER A 104 -10.63 -15.57 16.14
C SER A 104 -9.84 -16.77 15.62
N PRO A 105 -10.44 -17.99 15.57
CA PRO A 105 -9.82 -19.12 14.86
C PRO A 105 -9.44 -18.77 13.42
N THR A 106 -10.32 -18.10 12.68
CA THR A 106 -10.10 -17.70 11.28
C THR A 106 -8.88 -16.81 11.13
N THR A 107 -8.73 -15.75 11.95
CA THR A 107 -7.54 -14.88 11.87
C THR A 107 -6.25 -15.65 12.19
N ASN A 108 -6.31 -16.62 13.10
CA ASN A 108 -5.16 -17.44 13.45
C ASN A 108 -4.76 -18.40 12.32
N GLU A 109 -5.72 -19.08 11.71
CA GLU A 109 -5.49 -20.04 10.63
C GLU A 109 -4.97 -19.35 9.36
N VAL A 110 -5.58 -18.24 8.98
CA VAL A 110 -5.13 -17.42 7.84
C VAL A 110 -3.72 -16.90 8.10
N GLY A 111 -3.43 -16.39 9.31
CA GLY A 111 -2.10 -15.94 9.68
C GLY A 111 -1.04 -17.02 9.59
N LYS A 112 -1.33 -18.25 10.07
CA LYS A 112 -0.43 -19.41 9.96
C LYS A 112 -0.19 -19.80 8.49
N ARG A 113 -1.25 -19.86 7.68
CA ARG A 113 -1.16 -20.22 6.27
C ARG A 113 -0.29 -19.22 5.49
N ILE A 114 -0.39 -17.91 5.79
CA ILE A 114 0.49 -16.89 5.20
C ILE A 114 1.94 -17.04 5.72
N ALA A 115 2.12 -17.31 7.00
CA ALA A 115 3.44 -17.55 7.58
C ALA A 115 4.15 -18.75 6.93
N ASP A 116 3.44 -19.84 6.71
CA ASP A 116 3.94 -21.05 6.03
C ASP A 116 4.27 -20.74 4.57
N LEU A 117 3.41 -19.98 3.86
CA LEU A 117 3.64 -19.54 2.47
C LEU A 117 4.95 -18.75 2.32
N ILE A 118 5.22 -17.86 3.26
CA ILE A 118 6.39 -16.96 3.22
C ILE A 118 7.63 -17.64 3.80
N GLY A 119 7.46 -18.69 4.62
CA GLY A 119 8.55 -19.35 5.36
C GLY A 119 9.04 -18.53 6.55
N PHE A 120 8.18 -17.71 7.16
CA PHE A 120 8.47 -16.94 8.37
C PHE A 120 7.53 -17.31 9.50
N PRO A 121 8.01 -17.32 10.76
CA PRO A 121 7.15 -17.65 11.90
C PRO A 121 6.05 -16.58 12.09
N LEU A 122 4.80 -17.00 12.36
CA LEU A 122 3.69 -16.07 12.63
C LEU A 122 3.99 -15.12 13.80
N LYS A 123 4.78 -15.51 14.77
CA LYS A 123 5.23 -14.63 15.88
C LYS A 123 6.06 -13.42 15.41
N ASN A 124 6.56 -13.44 14.18
CA ASN A 124 7.26 -12.32 13.56
C ASN A 124 6.30 -11.37 12.81
N ALA A 125 5.04 -11.75 12.62
CA ALA A 125 4.07 -10.92 11.93
C ALA A 125 3.48 -9.84 12.85
N GLU A 126 3.24 -8.66 12.28
CA GLU A 126 2.40 -7.62 12.88
C GLU A 126 0.93 -8.09 12.88
N SER A 127 0.04 -7.44 13.62
CA SER A 127 -1.40 -7.68 13.48
C SER A 127 -1.86 -7.41 12.04
N PHE A 128 -2.96 -8.03 11.61
CA PHE A 128 -3.58 -7.69 10.34
C PHE A 128 -4.00 -6.22 10.35
N GLN A 129 -3.56 -5.46 9.37
CA GLN A 129 -4.09 -4.13 9.11
C GLN A 129 -5.16 -4.22 8.03
N ILE A 130 -6.42 -4.16 8.41
CA ILE A 130 -7.50 -4.05 7.44
C ILE A 130 -7.50 -2.64 6.91
N VAL A 131 -7.57 -2.50 5.59
CA VAL A 131 -7.66 -1.22 4.89
C VAL A 131 -8.93 -1.17 4.06
N HIS A 132 -9.54 0.02 4.02
CA HIS A 132 -10.73 0.29 3.23
C HIS A 132 -10.52 1.57 2.43
N TYR A 133 -10.81 1.49 1.14
CA TYR A 133 -10.71 2.60 0.19
C TYR A 133 -11.99 2.71 -0.62
N SER A 134 -12.44 3.96 -0.87
CA SER A 134 -13.58 4.30 -1.72
C SER A 134 -13.47 5.75 -2.19
N GLY A 135 -14.28 6.14 -3.18
CA GLY A 135 -14.41 7.55 -3.58
C GLY A 135 -13.09 8.22 -3.99
N GLY A 136 -12.24 7.53 -4.75
CA GLY A 136 -10.94 8.04 -5.21
C GLY A 136 -9.84 7.99 -4.14
N SER A 137 -10.09 7.34 -3.00
CA SER A 137 -9.07 7.22 -1.96
C SER A 137 -7.92 6.31 -2.39
N GLU A 138 -6.71 6.66 -1.92
CA GLU A 138 -5.45 6.07 -2.35
C GLU A 138 -4.41 6.04 -1.23
N TYR A 139 -3.30 5.34 -1.49
CA TYR A 139 -2.07 5.45 -0.74
C TYR A 139 -0.90 5.63 -1.71
N ASN A 140 -0.29 6.82 -1.70
CA ASN A 140 0.77 7.20 -2.61
C ASN A 140 2.04 6.37 -2.45
N ASP A 141 2.99 6.54 -3.36
CA ASP A 141 4.26 5.82 -3.40
C ASP A 141 4.98 5.83 -2.04
N HIS A 142 5.29 4.65 -1.51
CA HIS A 142 5.96 4.45 -0.24
C HIS A 142 6.71 3.12 -0.21
N HIS A 143 7.61 2.98 0.77
CA HIS A 143 8.21 1.71 1.16
C HIS A 143 7.55 1.22 2.45
N ASP A 144 7.32 -0.08 2.55
CA ASP A 144 6.90 -0.70 3.81
C ASP A 144 8.07 -0.90 4.78
N ALA A 145 9.26 -1.13 4.25
CA ALA A 145 10.48 -1.22 5.04
C ALA A 145 10.91 0.19 5.54
N PHE A 146 11.42 0.24 6.78
CA PHE A 146 11.81 1.47 7.43
C PHE A 146 13.21 1.91 7.04
N ASN A 147 13.37 3.22 6.80
CA ASN A 147 14.69 3.81 6.60
C ASN A 147 15.42 3.96 7.95
N GLY A 148 16.39 3.09 8.22
CA GLY A 148 17.19 3.09 9.46
C GLY A 148 18.10 4.31 9.63
N GLU A 149 18.30 5.14 8.61
CA GLU A 149 19.09 6.37 8.69
C GLU A 149 18.31 7.51 9.36
N THR A 150 16.96 7.44 9.29
CA THR A 150 16.09 8.44 9.94
C THR A 150 15.82 8.08 11.41
N GLU A 151 15.59 9.08 12.25
CA GLU A 151 15.22 8.87 13.65
C GLU A 151 13.92 8.10 13.78
N GLU A 152 12.93 8.45 12.96
CA GLU A 152 11.62 7.79 12.94
C GLU A 152 11.74 6.31 12.52
N GLY A 153 12.49 6.02 11.46
CA GLY A 153 12.75 4.65 11.04
C GLY A 153 13.43 3.83 12.13
N ARG A 154 14.44 4.38 12.81
CA ARG A 154 15.11 3.71 13.95
C ARG A 154 14.15 3.41 15.11
N LYS A 155 13.18 4.29 15.40
CA LYS A 155 12.15 4.02 16.42
C LYS A 155 11.32 2.78 16.06
N HIS A 156 10.89 2.68 14.81
CA HIS A 156 10.11 1.52 14.33
C HIS A 156 10.89 0.22 14.28
N LEU A 157 12.20 0.29 14.01
CA LEU A 157 13.08 -0.89 14.00
C LEU A 157 13.30 -1.49 15.40
N LYS A 158 13.12 -0.73 16.49
CA LYS A 158 13.29 -1.26 17.87
C LYS A 158 12.32 -2.39 18.19
N ARG A 159 11.15 -2.41 17.57
CA ARG A 159 10.12 -3.42 17.78
C ARG A 159 10.13 -4.43 16.62
N GLY A 160 10.73 -5.57 16.82
CA GLY A 160 10.78 -6.67 15.85
C GLY A 160 11.74 -6.50 14.67
N GLY A 161 12.57 -5.45 14.62
CA GLY A 161 13.48 -5.20 13.48
C GLY A 161 12.77 -4.71 12.21
N GLN A 162 13.31 -5.04 11.06
CA GLN A 162 12.83 -4.59 9.74
C GLN A 162 11.60 -5.37 9.27
N ARG A 163 10.75 -4.77 8.44
CA ARG A 163 9.71 -5.45 7.66
C ARG A 163 10.35 -6.13 6.47
N ILE A 164 10.45 -7.45 6.50
CA ILE A 164 11.12 -8.25 5.47
C ILE A 164 10.18 -8.58 4.32
N TYR A 165 8.95 -8.99 4.65
CA TYR A 165 7.91 -9.29 3.66
C TYR A 165 6.63 -8.54 3.96
N THR A 166 5.90 -8.23 2.89
CA THR A 166 4.51 -7.78 2.93
C THR A 166 3.64 -8.79 2.20
N ALA A 167 2.49 -9.08 2.79
CA ALA A 167 1.40 -9.81 2.18
C ALA A 167 0.15 -8.94 2.18
N ILE A 168 -0.49 -8.74 1.01
CA ILE A 168 -1.80 -8.08 0.88
C ILE A 168 -2.79 -9.10 0.34
N ALA A 169 -3.90 -9.33 1.06
CA ALA A 169 -5.01 -10.09 0.52
C ALA A 169 -6.18 -9.17 0.18
N TYR A 170 -6.81 -9.42 -0.97
CA TYR A 170 -7.95 -8.66 -1.47
C TYR A 170 -9.25 -9.37 -1.10
N LEU A 171 -10.14 -8.68 -0.38
CA LEU A 171 -11.26 -9.28 0.34
C LEU A 171 -12.60 -9.13 -0.37
N ASN A 172 -12.69 -8.26 -1.38
CA ASN A 172 -13.91 -8.05 -2.16
C ASN A 172 -13.58 -7.75 -3.62
N GLU A 173 -14.59 -7.83 -4.48
CA GLU A 173 -14.49 -7.33 -5.84
C GLU A 173 -14.41 -5.81 -5.85
N VAL A 174 -13.55 -5.26 -6.71
CA VAL A 174 -13.40 -3.81 -6.92
C VAL A 174 -13.85 -3.48 -8.33
N GLU A 175 -14.82 -2.58 -8.47
CA GLU A 175 -15.42 -2.25 -9.77
C GLU A 175 -14.43 -1.56 -10.68
N GLU A 176 -13.65 -0.59 -10.15
CA GLU A 176 -12.67 0.17 -10.93
C GLU A 176 -11.53 0.70 -10.06
N GLY A 177 -10.29 0.61 -10.58
CA GLY A 177 -9.09 1.11 -9.90
C GLY A 177 -8.55 0.20 -8.80
N GLY A 178 -7.95 0.78 -7.77
CA GLY A 178 -7.50 0.08 -6.57
C GLY A 178 -6.30 -0.86 -6.74
N ALA A 179 -5.60 -0.85 -7.88
CA ALA A 179 -4.43 -1.69 -8.11
C ALA A 179 -3.29 -1.39 -7.13
N THR A 180 -2.48 -2.40 -6.84
CA THR A 180 -1.17 -2.21 -6.19
C THR A 180 -0.11 -2.08 -7.27
N GLU A 181 0.54 -0.92 -7.35
CA GLU A 181 1.48 -0.59 -8.41
C GLU A 181 2.91 -0.45 -7.89
N PHE A 182 3.85 -1.12 -8.54
CA PHE A 182 5.30 -0.96 -8.36
C PHE A 182 5.82 -0.12 -9.53
N ARG A 183 5.81 1.20 -9.34
CA ARG A 183 6.07 2.18 -10.41
C ARG A 183 7.40 1.97 -11.11
N ASP A 184 8.48 1.80 -10.34
CA ASP A 184 9.84 1.72 -10.87
C ASP A 184 10.12 0.38 -11.59
N LEU A 185 9.26 -0.63 -11.38
CA LEU A 185 9.26 -1.89 -12.10
C LEU A 185 8.28 -1.92 -13.27
N ASN A 186 7.41 -0.91 -13.39
CA ASN A 186 6.31 -0.88 -14.34
C ASN A 186 5.34 -2.08 -14.20
N ILE A 187 5.06 -2.48 -12.95
CA ILE A 187 4.15 -3.57 -12.59
C ILE A 187 2.90 -2.99 -11.95
N SER A 188 1.73 -3.47 -12.38
CA SER A 188 0.43 -3.18 -11.78
C SER A 188 -0.30 -4.49 -11.50
N VAL A 189 -0.68 -4.69 -10.23
CA VAL A 189 -1.40 -5.88 -9.79
C VAL A 189 -2.84 -5.49 -9.46
N PRO A 190 -3.82 -6.00 -10.20
CA PRO A 190 -5.23 -5.71 -9.92
C PRO A 190 -5.67 -6.33 -8.59
N PRO A 191 -6.65 -5.72 -7.90
CA PRO A 191 -7.17 -6.21 -6.62
C PRO A 191 -8.16 -7.37 -6.82
N THR A 192 -7.68 -8.51 -7.31
CA THR A 192 -8.52 -9.70 -7.55
C THR A 192 -8.94 -10.31 -6.22
N LYS A 193 -10.25 -10.37 -5.95
CA LYS A 193 -10.82 -10.97 -4.73
C LYS A 193 -10.26 -12.38 -4.49
N ARG A 194 -10.06 -12.74 -3.22
CA ARG A 194 -9.51 -14.03 -2.75
C ARG A 194 -8.04 -14.27 -3.09
N SER A 195 -7.38 -13.35 -3.80
CA SER A 195 -5.94 -13.47 -4.07
C SER A 195 -5.10 -12.82 -2.96
N ILE A 196 -3.84 -13.26 -2.86
CA ILE A 196 -2.82 -12.67 -2.01
C ILE A 196 -1.62 -12.25 -2.85
N LEU A 197 -1.22 -10.99 -2.73
CA LEU A 197 0.00 -10.44 -3.29
C LEU A 197 1.08 -10.43 -2.22
N VAL A 198 2.25 -10.98 -2.52
CA VAL A 198 3.41 -11.02 -1.60
C VAL A 198 4.62 -10.42 -2.27
N TRP A 199 5.37 -9.60 -1.50
CA TRP A 199 6.68 -9.13 -1.96
C TRP A 199 7.70 -9.00 -0.84
N LYS A 200 8.97 -9.00 -1.25
CA LYS A 200 10.10 -8.79 -0.36
C LYS A 200 10.48 -7.31 -0.32
N ASN A 201 10.64 -6.75 0.87
CA ASN A 201 10.89 -5.33 1.10
C ASN A 201 12.36 -4.94 1.14
N VAL A 202 13.26 -5.93 1.24
CA VAL A 202 14.68 -5.70 1.52
C VAL A 202 15.58 -6.38 0.50
N LEU A 203 16.77 -5.83 0.31
CA LEU A 203 17.80 -6.41 -0.54
C LEU A 203 18.19 -7.82 -0.05
N PRO A 204 18.52 -8.76 -0.96
CA PRO A 204 18.88 -10.12 -0.61
C PRO A 204 19.98 -10.17 0.47
N GLY A 205 19.76 -11.02 1.50
CA GLY A 205 20.71 -11.23 2.58
C GLY A 205 20.92 -10.03 3.52
N THR A 206 20.10 -9.00 3.44
CA THR A 206 20.22 -7.77 4.25
C THR A 206 18.89 -7.34 4.85
N THR A 207 18.94 -6.31 5.70
CA THR A 207 17.75 -5.59 6.21
C THR A 207 17.62 -4.18 5.60
N LYS A 208 18.41 -3.86 4.58
CA LYS A 208 18.33 -2.58 3.86
C LYS A 208 17.13 -2.57 2.93
N VAL A 209 16.44 -1.44 2.87
CA VAL A 209 15.29 -1.24 1.99
C VAL A 209 15.66 -1.57 0.54
N HIS A 210 14.86 -2.38 -0.14
CA HIS A 210 15.02 -2.61 -1.56
C HIS A 210 14.43 -1.43 -2.33
N PRO A 211 15.21 -0.67 -3.14
CA PRO A 211 14.70 0.53 -3.81
C PRO A 211 13.51 0.24 -4.72
N LEU A 212 13.51 -0.90 -5.41
CA LEU A 212 12.42 -1.33 -6.30
C LEU A 212 11.19 -1.91 -5.58
N SER A 213 11.18 -1.95 -4.23
CA SER A 213 9.98 -2.29 -3.44
C SER A 213 9.06 -1.07 -3.23
N LEU A 214 9.39 0.09 -3.81
CA LEU A 214 8.53 1.27 -3.82
C LEU A 214 7.20 0.93 -4.52
N HIS A 215 6.09 1.16 -3.82
CA HIS A 215 4.76 0.80 -4.32
C HIS A 215 3.69 1.79 -3.86
N ALA A 216 2.52 1.72 -4.51
CA ALA A 216 1.36 2.54 -4.19
C ALA A 216 0.07 1.70 -4.27
N GLY A 217 -0.92 2.07 -3.47
CA GLY A 217 -2.31 1.68 -3.68
C GLY A 217 -3.01 2.74 -4.52
N ARG A 218 -3.29 2.44 -5.78
CA ARG A 218 -3.90 3.39 -6.71
C ARG A 218 -5.34 3.70 -6.35
N PRO A 219 -5.88 4.87 -6.77
CA PRO A 219 -7.22 5.30 -6.45
C PRO A 219 -8.27 4.23 -6.77
N VAL A 220 -9.24 4.06 -5.87
CA VAL A 220 -10.47 3.30 -6.11
C VAL A 220 -11.49 4.24 -6.70
N THR A 221 -11.70 4.16 -8.02
CA THR A 221 -12.57 5.05 -8.79
C THR A 221 -14.00 4.54 -8.93
N GLY A 222 -14.20 3.22 -8.80
CA GLY A 222 -15.52 2.59 -8.78
C GLY A 222 -15.65 1.59 -7.61
N GLY A 223 -16.79 1.66 -6.90
CA GLY A 223 -17.06 0.80 -5.76
C GLY A 223 -16.19 1.07 -4.54
N GLU A 224 -15.86 0.02 -3.82
CA GLU A 224 -15.01 0.04 -2.63
C GLU A 224 -14.00 -1.11 -2.64
N LYS A 225 -12.90 -0.96 -1.94
CA LYS A 225 -11.85 -1.96 -1.78
C LYS A 225 -11.61 -2.25 -0.32
N TYR A 226 -11.78 -3.50 0.09
CA TYR A 226 -11.29 -4.06 1.33
C TYR A 226 -10.08 -4.95 1.05
N ALA A 227 -9.03 -4.76 1.84
CA ALA A 227 -7.85 -5.62 1.82
C ALA A 227 -7.28 -5.69 3.24
N PHE A 228 -6.42 -6.67 3.49
CA PHE A 228 -5.56 -6.59 4.67
C PHE A 228 -4.09 -6.63 4.27
N ASN A 229 -3.26 -5.92 5.03
CA ASN A 229 -1.81 -6.06 5.04
C ASN A 229 -1.39 -6.96 6.21
N LEU A 230 -0.40 -7.81 5.97
CA LEU A 230 0.31 -8.56 7.00
C LEU A 230 1.81 -8.42 6.75
N TRP A 231 2.51 -7.73 7.67
CA TRP A 231 3.95 -7.52 7.57
C TRP A 231 4.70 -8.52 8.43
N PHE A 232 5.71 -9.16 7.87
CA PHE A 232 6.62 -10.05 8.58
C PHE A 232 7.90 -9.30 8.92
N ARG A 233 8.18 -9.24 10.20
CA ARG A 233 9.36 -8.56 10.78
C ARG A 233 10.55 -9.51 10.81
N GLU A 234 11.74 -8.93 10.84
CA GLU A 234 13.01 -9.66 10.99
C GLU A 234 13.02 -10.57 12.22
N ASN A 235 12.50 -10.08 13.34
CA ASN A 235 12.47 -10.75 14.63
C ASN A 235 11.04 -10.85 15.16
N LYS A 236 10.87 -11.55 16.30
CA LYS A 236 9.58 -11.64 17.00
C LYS A 236 9.01 -10.23 17.22
N PHE A 237 7.76 -10.04 16.82
CA PHE A 237 7.03 -8.79 17.01
C PHE A 237 6.22 -8.85 18.32
N VAL A 238 6.61 -8.06 19.32
CA VAL A 238 6.00 -7.99 20.65
C VAL A 238 5.68 -6.58 21.06
#